data_db13c33718b62e5f8a44dc681cfd8a3a
#
_entry.id   db13c33718b62e5f8a44dc681cfd8a3a
#
_cell.length_a   1.000
_cell.length_b   1.000
_cell.length_c   1.000
_cell.angle_alpha   90.00
_cell.angle_beta   90.00
_cell.angle_gamma   90.00
#
_symmetry.space_group_name_H-M   'P 1'
#
loop_
_entity.id
_entity.type
_entity.pdbx_description
1 polymer ?
#
loop_
_entity_poly.entity_id
_entity_poly.type
_entity_poly.pdbx_seq_one_letter_code
_entity_poly.pdbx_strand_id
1 'polypeptide(L)'
;MKNQKKLACTLAVLAAFPLAAAAETADGGKDSTSLATTNDYVNSGSIVRKDDDKISIFNDLLTVNGTFRVRVDNKDINANNSTSNPTPKNTNSNFNAEFWLRTKLYKDWKLVSQIEPNIDLETGKFNGDHDVPMNKLYAEGTVYNNIKARVGKFGAFSSYGRVWDTEVTGGELFFDNKVLPTKIMAGRRTGNLNDNVWGIGGRRKHFVSVQSKLPINEKINVGATVSYMKDLDVRGSKKNAVFGEIGTDIKFNDDWYWMAAVSKSNIKAYNDAGQKIKNDGIFTEVRYKLADWKERNSYDLFLNYRRVGSLSGVSSVEDYSKNVQGVQIGATYIPWKNWKLKGFYLAGKQVTPTVGTEKQDVNVIRGQLEYNF
;
A
#
# COMPACT_ATOMS: atom_id res chain seq x y z
N MET A 1 -25.51 13.10 19.72
CA MET A 1 -25.31 14.44 19.14
C MET A 1 -23.84 14.80 18.86
N LYS A 2 -22.85 14.46 19.68
CA LYS A 2 -21.42 14.77 19.40
C LYS A 2 -20.85 14.10 18.13
N ASN A 3 -21.33 12.90 17.80
CA ASN A 3 -20.82 12.15 16.64
C ASN A 3 -21.34 12.65 15.28
N GLN A 4 -22.52 13.26 15.24
CA GLN A 4 -23.07 13.83 14.01
C GLN A 4 -22.32 15.09 13.56
N LYS A 5 -21.78 15.87 14.49
CA LYS A 5 -20.97 17.07 14.16
C LYS A 5 -19.61 16.71 13.54
N LYS A 6 -18.98 15.62 14.00
CA LYS A 6 -17.70 15.14 13.44
C LYS A 6 -17.88 14.56 12.02
N LEU A 7 -18.96 13.82 11.82
CA LEU A 7 -19.35 13.30 10.49
C LEU A 7 -19.62 14.44 9.50
N ALA A 8 -20.31 15.49 9.95
CA ALA A 8 -20.61 16.68 9.14
C ALA A 8 -19.34 17.44 8.74
N CYS A 9 -18.34 17.56 9.61
CA CYS A 9 -17.05 18.19 9.26
C CYS A 9 -16.26 17.36 8.23
N THR A 10 -16.24 16.04 8.33
CA THR A 10 -15.54 15.18 7.37
C THR A 10 -16.26 15.17 6.01
N LEU A 11 -17.57 15.17 6.01
CA LEU A 11 -18.39 15.30 4.79
C LEU A 11 -18.35 16.71 4.18
N ALA A 12 -18.26 17.76 4.99
CA ALA A 12 -18.13 19.13 4.52
C ALA A 12 -16.80 19.39 3.82
N VAL A 13 -15.71 18.79 4.29
CA VAL A 13 -14.41 18.83 3.61
C VAL A 13 -14.48 18.10 2.25
N LEU A 14 -15.21 16.98 2.16
CA LEU A 14 -15.41 16.26 0.90
C LEU A 14 -16.40 16.93 -0.06
N ALA A 15 -17.40 17.65 0.45
CA ALA A 15 -18.44 18.29 -0.37
C ALA A 15 -18.11 19.72 -0.84
N ALA A 16 -17.18 20.42 -0.18
CA ALA A 16 -16.84 21.80 -0.52
C ALA A 16 -15.95 21.94 -1.78
N PHE A 17 -15.40 20.86 -2.30
CA PHE A 17 -14.39 20.89 -3.36
C PHE A 17 -14.89 20.80 -4.81
N PRO A 18 -16.10 20.31 -5.16
CA PRO A 18 -16.55 20.28 -6.55
C PRO A 18 -16.92 21.65 -7.11
N LEU A 19 -17.17 22.65 -6.26
CA LEU A 19 -17.71 23.96 -6.70
C LEU A 19 -16.64 24.98 -7.12
N ALA A 20 -15.37 24.77 -6.83
CA ALA A 20 -14.29 25.69 -7.21
C ALA A 20 -13.63 25.38 -8.58
N ALA A 21 -13.99 24.27 -9.23
CA ALA A 21 -13.33 23.78 -10.43
C ALA A 21 -13.91 24.28 -11.77
N ALA A 22 -14.86 25.24 -11.76
CA ALA A 22 -15.60 25.60 -12.98
C ALA A 22 -15.04 26.80 -13.74
N ALA A 23 -13.83 27.28 -13.48
CA ALA A 23 -13.26 28.40 -14.23
C ALA A 23 -11.75 28.24 -14.43
N GLU A 24 -11.36 27.69 -15.57
CA GLU A 24 -10.32 28.18 -16.48
C GLU A 24 -9.93 27.11 -17.50
N THR A 25 -9.94 27.51 -18.77
CA THR A 25 -9.76 26.65 -19.94
C THR A 25 -8.29 26.33 -20.20
N ALA A 26 -8.11 25.11 -20.71
CA ALA A 26 -6.85 24.46 -21.05
C ALA A 26 -6.00 25.20 -22.10
N ASP A 27 -4.69 25.09 -21.95
CA ASP A 27 -3.77 25.06 -23.10
C ASP A 27 -2.97 23.75 -23.07
N GLY A 28 -2.91 23.07 -24.21
CA GLY A 28 -2.57 21.68 -24.29
C GLY A 28 -1.10 21.43 -24.60
N GLY A 29 -0.54 20.46 -23.94
CA GLY A 29 0.68 19.75 -24.30
C GLY A 29 0.47 18.25 -24.11
N LYS A 30 0.17 17.55 -25.20
CA LYS A 30 0.09 16.10 -25.20
C LYS A 30 1.49 15.49 -25.12
N ASP A 31 1.89 15.02 -23.95
CA ASP A 31 2.91 14.00 -23.85
C ASP A 31 2.31 12.72 -23.27
N SER A 32 2.61 11.61 -23.94
CA SER A 32 2.03 10.29 -23.70
C SER A 32 2.09 9.91 -22.23
N THR A 33 0.95 9.92 -21.57
CA THR A 33 0.77 9.37 -20.23
C THR A 33 1.03 7.86 -20.29
N SER A 34 2.26 7.45 -19.98
CA SER A 34 2.56 6.07 -19.69
C SER A 34 1.67 5.61 -18.54
N LEU A 35 1.21 4.38 -18.60
CA LEU A 35 0.45 3.66 -17.56
C LEU A 35 1.19 3.65 -16.21
N ALA A 36 1.28 4.81 -15.57
CA ALA A 36 1.99 5.03 -14.31
C ALA A 36 1.38 4.22 -13.15
N THR A 37 0.11 3.84 -13.24
CA THR A 37 -0.64 3.29 -12.12
C THR A 37 -0.39 1.83 -11.81
N THR A 38 -0.08 1.02 -12.81
CA THR A 38 0.16 -0.41 -12.59
C THR A 38 1.65 -0.72 -12.47
N ASN A 39 2.51 0.04 -13.13
CA ASN A 39 3.96 -0.04 -12.93
C ASN A 39 4.41 0.57 -11.60
N ASP A 40 3.70 1.58 -11.09
CA ASP A 40 3.99 2.15 -9.76
C ASP A 40 3.68 1.15 -8.64
N TYR A 41 2.66 0.30 -8.77
CA TYR A 41 2.41 -0.79 -7.84
C TYR A 41 3.45 -1.92 -7.94
N VAL A 42 3.98 -2.23 -9.11
CA VAL A 42 5.08 -3.21 -9.28
C VAL A 42 6.38 -2.69 -8.68
N ASN A 43 6.58 -1.37 -8.70
CA ASN A 43 7.75 -0.68 -8.17
C ASN A 43 7.49 0.02 -6.84
N SER A 44 6.39 -0.25 -6.12
CA SER A 44 6.08 0.47 -4.87
C SER A 44 7.05 0.15 -3.71
N GLY A 45 8.00 -0.74 -3.93
CA GLY A 45 9.25 -0.74 -3.17
C GLY A 45 10.17 0.43 -3.52
N SER A 46 9.98 1.06 -4.64
CA SER A 46 10.53 2.34 -5.07
C SER A 46 9.51 2.95 -6.01
N ILE A 47 8.70 3.86 -5.53
CA ILE A 47 8.06 4.82 -6.40
C ILE A 47 9.23 5.57 -7.05
N VAL A 48 9.59 5.18 -8.26
CA VAL A 48 10.47 5.99 -9.11
C VAL A 48 9.61 7.17 -9.51
N ARG A 49 9.54 8.16 -8.63
CA ARG A 49 9.06 9.47 -9.01
C ARG A 49 9.98 9.93 -10.12
N LYS A 50 9.41 10.30 -11.27
CA LYS A 50 10.17 10.92 -12.33
C LYS A 50 11.00 12.05 -11.70
N ASP A 51 12.24 12.15 -12.10
CA ASP A 51 13.29 13.01 -11.51
C ASP A 51 12.99 14.52 -11.43
N ASP A 52 11.83 14.98 -11.89
CA ASP A 52 11.52 16.40 -12.10
C ASP A 52 11.17 17.19 -10.82
N ASP A 53 10.84 16.50 -9.71
CA ASP A 53 10.44 17.13 -8.44
C ASP A 53 11.44 16.80 -7.30
N LYS A 54 12.74 16.76 -7.60
CA LYS A 54 13.81 16.50 -6.63
C LYS A 54 14.59 17.78 -6.32
N ILE A 55 14.97 17.94 -5.06
CA ILE A 55 15.98 18.90 -4.67
C ILE A 55 17.34 18.25 -4.87
N SER A 56 18.15 18.82 -5.75
CA SER A 56 19.52 18.37 -5.98
C SER A 56 20.51 19.16 -5.13
N ILE A 57 21.41 18.47 -4.46
CA ILE A 57 22.45 19.03 -3.59
C ILE A 57 23.79 18.47 -4.01
N PHE A 58 24.85 19.30 -3.95
CA PHE A 58 26.22 18.91 -4.30
C PHE A 58 26.34 18.32 -5.72
N ASN A 59 25.88 19.03 -6.75
CA ASN A 59 25.95 18.60 -8.15
C ASN A 59 25.35 17.20 -8.37
N ASP A 60 24.14 16.99 -7.90
CA ASP A 60 23.41 15.71 -7.97
C ASP A 60 24.06 14.53 -7.20
N LEU A 61 25.02 14.78 -6.35
CA LEU A 61 25.54 13.74 -5.46
C LEU A 61 24.45 13.25 -4.49
N LEU A 62 23.67 14.18 -3.96
CA LEU A 62 22.53 13.90 -3.08
C LEU A 62 21.26 14.50 -3.69
N THR A 63 20.23 13.68 -3.82
CA THR A 63 18.89 14.15 -4.18
C THR A 63 17.92 13.88 -3.04
N VAL A 64 17.03 14.84 -2.78
CA VAL A 64 16.01 14.78 -1.74
C VAL A 64 14.66 15.03 -2.37
N ASN A 65 13.70 14.19 -2.06
CA ASN A 65 12.29 14.42 -2.35
C ASN A 65 11.44 13.83 -1.23
N GLY A 66 10.18 14.21 -1.16
CA GLY A 66 9.37 13.74 -0.06
C GLY A 66 7.88 13.99 -0.22
N THR A 67 7.14 13.58 0.80
CA THR A 67 5.70 13.81 0.90
C THR A 67 5.37 14.22 2.33
N PHE A 68 4.59 15.27 2.47
CA PHE A 68 3.87 15.57 3.70
C PHE A 68 2.43 15.09 3.56
N ARG A 69 1.90 14.43 4.57
CA ARG A 69 0.55 13.87 4.56
C ARG A 69 -0.16 14.12 5.88
N VAL A 70 -1.33 14.74 5.81
CA VAL A 70 -2.29 14.78 6.90
C VAL A 70 -3.41 13.81 6.57
N ARG A 71 -3.77 12.96 7.53
CA ARG A 71 -4.80 11.94 7.38
C ARG A 71 -5.73 11.95 8.57
N VAL A 72 -7.03 11.82 8.31
CA VAL A 72 -8.06 11.62 9.33
C VAL A 72 -8.88 10.40 8.94
N ASP A 73 -8.92 9.41 9.84
CA ASP A 73 -9.73 8.22 9.71
C ASP A 73 -10.81 8.20 10.81
N ASN A 74 -12.06 8.02 10.42
CA ASN A 74 -13.11 7.64 11.35
C ASN A 74 -13.45 6.16 11.12
N LYS A 75 -13.27 5.36 12.17
CA LYS A 75 -13.36 3.90 12.09
C LYS A 75 -14.45 3.41 13.01
N ASP A 76 -15.25 2.50 12.48
CA ASP A 76 -16.13 1.64 13.26
C ASP A 76 -15.70 0.19 13.00
N ILE A 77 -14.62 -0.19 13.65
CA ILE A 77 -14.00 -1.52 13.52
C ILE A 77 -13.97 -2.13 14.91
N ASN A 78 -14.89 -3.03 15.17
CA ASN A 78 -14.88 -3.85 16.39
C ASN A 78 -13.87 -5.00 16.23
N ALA A 79 -12.62 -4.69 15.94
CA ALA A 79 -11.60 -5.68 15.61
C ALA A 79 -10.70 -6.08 16.80
N ASN A 80 -10.98 -5.61 18.00
CA ASN A 80 -10.12 -5.88 19.14
C ASN A 80 -10.50 -7.17 19.87
N ASN A 81 -9.49 -7.99 20.09
CA ASN A 81 -9.52 -9.23 20.88
C ASN A 81 -9.75 -9.03 22.38
N SER A 82 -10.02 -7.84 22.83
CA SER A 82 -10.32 -7.60 24.24
C SER A 82 -11.77 -7.98 24.50
N THR A 83 -11.96 -9.10 25.17
CA THR A 83 -13.26 -9.55 25.68
C THR A 83 -13.87 -8.58 26.69
N SER A 84 -13.12 -7.56 27.12
CA SER A 84 -13.53 -6.62 28.17
C SER A 84 -13.84 -5.21 27.70
N ASN A 85 -13.45 -4.82 26.47
CA ASN A 85 -13.80 -3.51 25.91
C ASN A 85 -13.82 -3.57 24.38
N PRO A 86 -15.01 -3.60 23.74
CA PRO A 86 -15.10 -3.30 22.32
C PRO A 86 -14.54 -1.89 22.13
N THR A 87 -13.50 -1.71 21.33
CA THR A 87 -13.00 -0.36 21.03
C THR A 87 -14.12 0.41 20.37
N PRO A 88 -14.54 1.50 20.99
CA PRO A 88 -15.58 2.34 20.43
C PRO A 88 -15.10 2.94 19.11
N LYS A 89 -16.03 3.42 18.30
CA LYS A 89 -15.77 4.28 17.15
C LYS A 89 -14.60 5.19 17.42
N ASN A 90 -13.54 5.02 16.65
CA ASN A 90 -12.27 5.73 16.88
C ASN A 90 -12.02 6.66 15.69
N THR A 91 -11.76 7.92 16.00
CA THR A 91 -11.17 8.87 15.04
C THR A 91 -9.68 8.90 15.30
N ASN A 92 -8.90 8.69 14.26
CA ASN A 92 -7.45 8.74 14.31
C ASN A 92 -6.98 9.78 13.31
N SER A 93 -6.19 10.74 13.77
CA SER A 93 -5.59 11.76 12.93
C SER A 93 -4.08 11.71 13.03
N ASN A 94 -3.40 11.73 11.91
CA ASN A 94 -1.95 11.71 11.89
C ASN A 94 -1.35 12.64 10.84
N PHE A 95 -0.16 13.14 11.17
CA PHE A 95 0.75 13.77 10.23
C PHE A 95 1.90 12.81 9.96
N ASN A 96 2.16 12.55 8.69
CA ASN A 96 3.26 11.72 8.25
C ASN A 96 4.12 12.53 7.27
N ALA A 97 5.41 12.49 7.47
CA ALA A 97 6.38 13.07 6.54
C ALA A 97 7.29 11.97 6.02
N GLU A 98 7.44 11.86 4.74
CA GLU A 98 8.37 10.96 4.09
C GLU A 98 9.49 11.76 3.45
N PHE A 99 10.73 11.46 3.80
CA PHE A 99 11.93 12.03 3.18
C PHE A 99 12.71 10.92 2.50
N TRP A 100 12.90 11.03 1.23
CA TRP A 100 13.72 10.14 0.43
C TRP A 100 15.04 10.83 0.10
N LEU A 101 16.14 10.23 0.51
CA LEU A 101 17.49 10.67 0.20
C LEU A 101 18.14 9.63 -0.70
N ARG A 102 18.72 10.09 -1.80
CA ARG A 102 19.45 9.24 -2.74
C ARG A 102 20.83 9.82 -2.96
N THR A 103 21.86 9.06 -2.61
CA THR A 103 23.25 9.43 -2.78
C THR A 103 23.87 8.58 -3.88
N LYS A 104 24.45 9.21 -4.89
CA LYS A 104 25.22 8.50 -5.91
C LYS A 104 26.46 7.88 -5.27
N LEU A 105 26.72 6.61 -5.58
CA LEU A 105 27.91 5.89 -5.12
C LEU A 105 28.92 5.76 -6.27
N TYR A 106 28.78 4.74 -7.07
CA TYR A 106 29.69 4.42 -8.18
C TYR A 106 28.88 3.95 -9.40
N LYS A 107 29.16 4.48 -10.59
CA LYS A 107 28.37 4.25 -11.80
C LYS A 107 26.89 4.61 -11.55
N ASP A 108 25.98 3.66 -11.75
CA ASP A 108 24.54 3.79 -11.52
C ASP A 108 24.09 3.35 -10.12
N TRP A 109 25.04 2.89 -9.26
CA TRP A 109 24.72 2.51 -7.89
C TRP A 109 24.40 3.73 -7.04
N LYS A 110 23.35 3.59 -6.23
CA LYS A 110 22.84 4.62 -5.31
C LYS A 110 22.64 4.01 -3.94
N LEU A 111 22.92 4.78 -2.91
CA LEU A 111 22.41 4.53 -1.56
C LEU A 111 21.10 5.28 -1.41
N VAL A 112 20.05 4.56 -1.02
CA VAL A 112 18.72 5.10 -0.83
C VAL A 112 18.32 4.96 0.62
N SER A 113 17.86 6.04 1.25
CA SER A 113 17.27 6.02 2.57
C SER A 113 15.90 6.69 2.58
N GLN A 114 15.01 6.19 3.41
CA GLN A 114 13.71 6.78 3.70
C GLN A 114 13.59 6.99 5.21
N ILE A 115 13.33 8.23 5.59
CA ILE A 115 13.00 8.63 6.95
C ILE A 115 11.52 8.99 6.96
N GLU A 116 10.75 8.42 7.88
CA GLU A 116 9.29 8.56 7.89
C GLU A 116 8.75 8.80 9.30
N PRO A 117 8.90 10.01 9.86
CA PRO A 117 8.22 10.38 11.09
C PRO A 117 6.70 10.39 10.90
N ASN A 118 6.00 9.81 11.86
CA ASN A 118 4.55 9.77 11.93
C ASN A 118 4.11 10.27 13.30
N ILE A 119 3.33 11.34 13.32
CA ILE A 119 2.88 12.01 14.54
C ILE A 119 1.37 11.86 14.66
N ASP A 120 0.92 11.39 15.79
CA ASP A 120 -0.49 11.44 16.17
C ASP A 120 -0.88 12.89 16.47
N LEU A 121 -1.84 13.43 15.73
CA LEU A 121 -2.23 14.84 15.89
C LEU A 121 -3.11 15.12 17.12
N GLU A 122 -3.65 14.08 17.75
CA GLU A 122 -4.42 14.25 18.99
C GLU A 122 -3.51 14.34 20.20
N THR A 123 -2.43 13.56 20.20
CA THR A 123 -1.50 13.49 21.33
C THR A 123 -0.22 14.29 21.13
N GLY A 124 0.11 14.68 19.90
CA GLY A 124 1.38 15.29 19.52
C GLY A 124 2.59 14.37 19.63
N LYS A 125 2.37 13.07 19.82
CA LYS A 125 3.45 12.08 19.99
C LYS A 125 3.77 11.37 18.69
N PHE A 126 5.01 10.92 18.55
CA PHE A 126 5.38 10.03 17.46
C PHE A 126 4.66 8.68 17.61
N ASN A 127 4.11 8.19 16.48
CA ASN A 127 3.55 6.87 16.41
C ASN A 127 4.67 5.84 16.21
N GLY A 128 4.99 5.08 17.25
CA GLY A 128 6.01 4.03 17.25
C GLY A 128 6.98 4.13 18.42
N ASP A 129 7.85 3.13 18.51
CA ASP A 129 8.83 3.01 19.59
C ASP A 129 10.06 3.93 19.40
N HIS A 130 10.15 4.69 18.30
CA HIS A 130 11.30 5.53 17.95
C HIS A 130 10.85 6.90 17.46
N ASP A 131 11.58 7.94 17.87
CA ASP A 131 11.28 9.34 17.57
C ASP A 131 11.40 9.65 16.07
N VAL A 132 12.37 9.04 15.36
CA VAL A 132 12.56 9.21 13.91
C VAL A 132 12.92 7.86 13.27
N PRO A 133 11.97 7.13 12.74
CA PRO A 133 12.23 5.82 12.14
C PRO A 133 12.87 5.92 10.76
N MET A 134 14.02 5.27 10.57
CA MET A 134 14.56 4.98 9.24
C MET A 134 13.86 3.74 8.70
N ASN A 135 12.87 3.96 7.82
CA ASN A 135 12.07 2.88 7.29
C ASN A 135 12.81 2.07 6.23
N LYS A 136 13.63 2.71 5.41
CA LYS A 136 14.41 2.02 4.37
C LYS A 136 15.85 2.52 4.37
N LEU A 137 16.78 1.60 4.11
CA LEU A 137 18.19 1.88 3.87
C LEU A 137 18.75 0.74 3.02
N TYR A 138 19.05 1.02 1.75
CA TYR A 138 19.54 0.02 0.82
C TYR A 138 20.41 0.64 -0.27
N ALA A 139 21.27 -0.20 -0.84
CA ALA A 139 21.98 0.12 -2.08
C ALA A 139 21.22 -0.51 -3.25
N GLU A 140 21.12 0.20 -4.38
CA GLU A 140 20.55 -0.30 -5.62
C GLU A 140 21.39 0.12 -6.83
N GLY A 141 21.42 -0.73 -7.86
CA GLY A 141 22.13 -0.46 -9.11
C GLY A 141 22.07 -1.65 -10.05
N THR A 142 22.73 -1.49 -11.22
CA THR A 142 22.85 -2.57 -12.21
C THR A 142 24.05 -3.45 -11.87
N VAL A 143 23.82 -4.75 -11.80
CA VAL A 143 24.87 -5.76 -11.58
C VAL A 143 25.46 -6.20 -12.92
N TYR A 144 24.61 -6.47 -13.88
CA TYR A 144 25.02 -6.94 -15.20
C TYR A 144 23.91 -6.68 -16.24
N ASN A 145 24.26 -6.03 -17.37
CA ASN A 145 23.32 -5.72 -18.47
C ASN A 145 21.95 -5.25 -17.98
N ASN A 146 20.95 -6.14 -18.08
CA ASN A 146 19.56 -5.92 -17.70
C ASN A 146 19.19 -6.48 -16.30
N ILE A 147 20.19 -6.80 -15.47
CA ILE A 147 19.97 -7.29 -14.10
C ILE A 147 20.26 -6.17 -13.12
N LYS A 148 19.23 -5.71 -12.44
CA LYS A 148 19.31 -4.74 -11.34
C LYS A 148 19.29 -5.48 -10.00
N ALA A 149 20.01 -4.96 -9.04
CA ALA A 149 20.02 -5.50 -7.68
C ALA A 149 19.68 -4.44 -6.66
N ARG A 150 19.13 -4.89 -5.55
CA ARG A 150 18.88 -4.11 -4.35
C ARG A 150 19.29 -4.91 -3.13
N VAL A 151 20.03 -4.29 -2.19
CA VAL A 151 20.53 -4.95 -0.98
C VAL A 151 20.38 -4.01 0.21
N GLY A 152 19.79 -4.49 1.30
CA GLY A 152 19.58 -3.72 2.53
C GLY A 152 18.17 -3.87 3.08
N LYS A 153 17.66 -2.81 3.72
CA LYS A 153 16.28 -2.72 4.19
C LYS A 153 15.45 -1.94 3.15
N PHE A 154 14.55 -2.62 2.45
CA PHE A 154 13.75 -2.04 1.37
C PHE A 154 12.29 -2.53 1.43
N GLY A 155 11.40 -1.88 0.70
CA GLY A 155 10.01 -2.30 0.56
C GLY A 155 9.87 -3.51 -0.37
N ALA A 156 9.27 -4.59 0.12
CA ALA A 156 8.85 -5.73 -0.69
C ALA A 156 7.41 -5.55 -1.11
N PHE A 157 7.16 -5.71 -2.42
CA PHE A 157 5.85 -5.60 -3.00
C PHE A 157 5.63 -6.74 -4.00
N SER A 158 4.52 -7.48 -3.85
CA SER A 158 4.14 -8.53 -4.79
C SER A 158 3.48 -7.96 -6.04
N SER A 159 3.29 -8.73 -7.09
CA SER A 159 2.84 -8.25 -8.40
C SER A 159 1.59 -7.36 -8.36
N TYR A 160 0.71 -7.58 -7.39
CA TYR A 160 -0.50 -6.80 -7.13
C TYR A 160 -0.66 -6.40 -5.66
N GLY A 161 0.39 -6.54 -4.85
CA GLY A 161 0.39 -6.13 -3.45
C GLY A 161 -0.57 -6.93 -2.55
N ARG A 162 -0.95 -8.14 -2.93
CA ARG A 162 -1.87 -8.95 -2.09
C ARG A 162 -1.12 -9.85 -1.13
N VAL A 163 0.12 -10.24 -1.45
CA VAL A 163 0.98 -11.06 -0.60
C VAL A 163 1.99 -10.21 0.16
N TRP A 164 2.63 -9.28 -0.52
CA TRP A 164 3.64 -8.38 0.07
C TRP A 164 3.31 -6.92 -0.18
N ASP A 165 3.29 -6.14 0.90
CA ASP A 165 3.44 -4.69 0.96
C ASP A 165 4.01 -4.34 2.33
N THR A 166 5.33 -4.53 2.50
CA THR A 166 6.00 -4.29 3.78
C THR A 166 7.51 -4.19 3.59
N GLU A 167 8.23 -3.69 4.59
CA GLU A 167 9.68 -3.65 4.59
C GLU A 167 10.28 -5.01 4.90
N VAL A 168 11.39 -5.28 4.20
CA VAL A 168 12.23 -6.48 4.39
C VAL A 168 13.70 -6.08 4.47
N THR A 169 14.51 -6.94 5.07
CA THR A 169 15.97 -6.84 5.02
C THR A 169 16.52 -8.03 4.25
N GLY A 170 17.23 -7.78 3.17
CA GLY A 170 17.74 -8.85 2.31
C GLY A 170 18.26 -8.34 0.99
N GLY A 171 18.06 -9.14 -0.04
CA GLY A 171 18.42 -8.84 -1.42
C GLY A 171 17.26 -9.08 -2.38
N GLU A 172 17.29 -8.31 -3.45
CA GLU A 172 16.38 -8.44 -4.59
C GLU A 172 17.21 -8.40 -5.88
N LEU A 173 16.86 -9.29 -6.81
CA LEU A 173 17.33 -9.25 -8.19
C LEU A 173 16.13 -9.03 -9.10
N PHE A 174 16.24 -8.06 -9.99
CA PHE A 174 15.25 -7.79 -11.01
C PHE A 174 15.88 -8.04 -12.38
N PHE A 175 15.36 -9.01 -13.08
CA PHE A 175 15.71 -9.37 -14.47
C PHE A 175 14.76 -8.58 -15.38
N ASP A 176 15.28 -7.49 -15.93
CA ASP A 176 14.55 -6.59 -16.86
C ASP A 176 14.50 -7.21 -18.26
N ASN A 177 13.69 -8.24 -18.40
CA ASN A 177 13.49 -8.97 -19.63
C ASN A 177 12.13 -8.60 -20.24
N LYS A 178 12.13 -8.18 -21.51
CA LYS A 178 10.89 -7.79 -22.21
C LYS A 178 9.85 -8.90 -22.33
N VAL A 179 10.31 -10.16 -22.34
CA VAL A 179 9.41 -11.33 -22.49
C VAL A 179 8.83 -11.75 -21.14
N LEU A 180 9.64 -11.78 -20.09
CA LEU A 180 9.23 -12.21 -18.75
C LEU A 180 10.00 -11.43 -17.67
N PRO A 181 9.61 -10.20 -17.38
CA PRO A 181 10.23 -9.44 -16.30
C PRO A 181 10.09 -10.21 -15.00
N THR A 182 11.19 -10.59 -14.36
CA THR A 182 11.18 -11.45 -13.18
C THR A 182 11.91 -10.78 -12.04
N LYS A 183 11.31 -10.82 -10.86
CA LYS A 183 11.90 -10.36 -9.61
C LYS A 183 12.06 -11.53 -8.65
N ILE A 184 13.24 -11.67 -8.06
CA ILE A 184 13.54 -12.65 -7.03
C ILE A 184 13.96 -11.88 -5.78
N MET A 185 13.33 -12.16 -4.65
CA MET A 185 13.64 -11.56 -3.36
C MET A 185 13.95 -12.65 -2.34
N ALA A 186 14.94 -12.41 -1.50
CA ALA A 186 15.24 -13.28 -0.36
C ALA A 186 15.74 -12.44 0.83
N GLY A 187 15.37 -12.87 2.04
CA GLY A 187 15.78 -12.12 3.22
C GLY A 187 14.95 -12.44 4.45
N ARG A 188 14.74 -11.42 5.27
CA ARG A 188 13.94 -11.46 6.49
C ARG A 188 12.95 -10.31 6.49
N ARG A 189 11.70 -10.56 6.87
CA ARG A 189 10.76 -9.49 7.14
C ARG A 189 11.27 -8.65 8.31
N THR A 190 11.24 -7.33 8.17
CA THR A 190 11.56 -6.40 9.27
C THR A 190 10.33 -6.20 10.16
N GLY A 191 10.56 -5.94 11.43
CA GLY A 191 9.51 -5.75 12.41
C GLY A 191 8.87 -7.05 12.94
N ASN A 192 7.92 -6.87 13.82
CA ASN A 192 7.11 -7.95 14.37
C ASN A 192 5.90 -8.19 13.47
N LEU A 193 5.68 -9.44 13.08
CA LEU A 193 4.36 -9.88 12.65
C LEU A 193 3.48 -10.04 13.89
N ASN A 194 3.19 -8.94 14.57
CA ASN A 194 2.24 -8.96 15.66
C ASN A 194 0.84 -8.77 15.08
N ASP A 195 0.35 -9.83 14.44
CA ASP A 195 -1.08 -9.92 14.23
C ASP A 195 -1.72 -10.54 15.47
N ASN A 196 -1.93 -9.70 16.45
CA ASN A 196 -2.55 -10.10 17.72
C ASN A 196 -3.95 -10.70 17.50
N VAL A 197 -4.61 -10.33 16.41
CA VAL A 197 -5.96 -10.81 16.08
C VAL A 197 -5.97 -12.30 15.75
N TRP A 198 -4.91 -12.79 15.07
CA TRP A 198 -4.90 -14.17 14.55
C TRP A 198 -3.74 -15.00 15.07
N GLY A 199 -2.92 -14.43 15.94
CA GLY A 199 -1.75 -15.12 16.46
C GLY A 199 -0.76 -15.50 15.36
N ILE A 200 -0.70 -14.72 14.26
CA ILE A 200 0.38 -14.81 13.28
C ILE A 200 1.49 -13.92 13.77
N GLY A 201 2.55 -14.53 14.22
CA GLY A 201 3.65 -13.84 14.85
C GLY A 201 5.00 -14.24 14.31
N GLY A 202 5.98 -13.59 14.84
CA GLY A 202 7.38 -13.94 14.70
C GLY A 202 8.24 -12.79 14.21
N ARG A 203 9.32 -12.58 14.96
CA ARG A 203 10.35 -11.62 14.58
C ARG A 203 11.21 -12.20 13.46
N ARG A 204 11.57 -11.35 12.48
CA ARG A 204 12.64 -11.59 11.50
C ARG A 204 12.51 -12.93 10.74
N LYS A 205 11.30 -13.30 10.33
CA LYS A 205 11.08 -14.55 9.60
C LYS A 205 11.70 -14.50 8.21
N HIS A 206 12.41 -15.57 7.86
CA HIS A 206 13.06 -15.72 6.56
C HIS A 206 12.03 -16.00 5.47
N PHE A 207 12.29 -15.45 4.29
CA PHE A 207 11.45 -15.65 3.12
C PHE A 207 12.28 -15.74 1.83
N VAL A 208 11.69 -16.37 0.83
CA VAL A 208 12.07 -16.28 -0.58
C VAL A 208 10.80 -16.01 -1.38
N SER A 209 10.88 -15.13 -2.36
CA SER A 209 9.76 -14.77 -3.22
C SER A 209 10.21 -14.64 -4.66
N VAL A 210 9.42 -15.18 -5.58
CA VAL A 210 9.59 -15.02 -7.02
C VAL A 210 8.30 -14.43 -7.57
N GLN A 211 8.44 -13.41 -8.41
CA GLN A 211 7.29 -12.76 -9.03
C GLN A 211 7.61 -12.29 -10.44
N SER A 212 6.57 -12.21 -11.25
CA SER A 212 6.62 -11.61 -12.57
C SER A 212 5.35 -10.84 -12.83
N LYS A 213 5.46 -9.75 -13.60
CA LYS A 213 4.31 -9.05 -14.17
C LYS A 213 4.60 -8.82 -15.64
N LEU A 214 3.83 -9.50 -16.47
CA LEU A 214 4.01 -9.58 -17.91
C LEU A 214 3.04 -8.63 -18.62
N PRO A 215 3.52 -7.65 -19.39
CA PRO A 215 2.68 -6.93 -20.34
C PRO A 215 2.31 -7.86 -21.51
N ILE A 216 1.04 -8.22 -21.60
CA ILE A 216 0.51 -8.99 -22.74
C ILE A 216 0.42 -8.09 -23.97
N ASN A 217 -0.01 -6.85 -23.77
CA ASN A 217 0.00 -5.77 -24.73
C ASN A 217 -0.01 -4.43 -23.99
N GLU A 218 -0.16 -3.31 -24.71
CA GLU A 218 -0.18 -1.95 -24.14
C GLU A 218 -1.33 -1.70 -23.14
N LYS A 219 -2.36 -2.54 -23.13
CA LYS A 219 -3.56 -2.37 -22.31
C LYS A 219 -3.71 -3.42 -21.22
N ILE A 220 -3.04 -4.56 -21.31
CA ILE A 220 -3.28 -5.72 -20.45
C ILE A 220 -1.96 -6.19 -19.84
N ASN A 221 -1.92 -6.26 -18.53
CA ASN A 221 -0.85 -6.91 -17.78
C ASN A 221 -1.42 -8.10 -16.99
N VAL A 222 -0.61 -9.15 -16.88
CA VAL A 222 -0.89 -10.30 -16.00
C VAL A 222 0.32 -10.52 -15.11
N GLY A 223 0.09 -10.75 -13.83
CA GLY A 223 1.18 -10.98 -12.89
C GLY A 223 0.89 -12.11 -11.92
N ALA A 224 1.97 -12.71 -11.45
CA ALA A 224 1.93 -13.74 -10.43
C ALA A 224 3.08 -13.59 -9.44
N THR A 225 2.84 -14.01 -8.20
CA THR A 225 3.84 -14.06 -7.14
C THR A 225 3.71 -15.38 -6.40
N VAL A 226 4.83 -16.01 -6.09
CA VAL A 226 4.92 -17.15 -5.18
C VAL A 226 5.97 -16.82 -4.11
N SER A 227 5.60 -17.01 -2.84
CA SER A 227 6.49 -16.72 -1.72
C SER A 227 6.46 -17.83 -0.71
N TYR A 228 7.63 -18.15 -0.17
CA TYR A 228 7.80 -19.11 0.92
C TYR A 228 8.33 -18.38 2.16
N MET A 229 7.73 -18.65 3.31
CA MET A 229 8.20 -18.18 4.62
C MET A 229 8.45 -19.37 5.54
N LYS A 230 9.65 -19.36 6.16
CA LYS A 230 10.05 -20.39 7.10
C LYS A 230 9.65 -20.02 8.53
N ASP A 231 9.24 -21.03 9.31
CA ASP A 231 8.98 -20.93 10.75
C ASP A 231 8.04 -19.79 11.15
N LEU A 232 7.04 -19.52 10.31
CA LEU A 232 5.99 -18.56 10.64
C LEU A 232 5.25 -19.03 11.88
N ASP A 233 5.11 -18.16 12.87
CA ASP A 233 4.33 -18.45 14.07
C ASP A 233 2.84 -18.28 13.77
N VAL A 234 2.08 -19.34 13.89
CA VAL A 234 0.63 -19.33 13.67
C VAL A 234 -0.04 -19.88 14.90
N ARG A 235 -0.60 -19.01 15.74
CA ARG A 235 -1.27 -19.34 17.00
C ARG A 235 -0.41 -20.26 17.89
N GLY A 236 0.85 -19.86 18.12
CA GLY A 236 1.79 -20.60 18.95
C GLY A 236 2.42 -21.83 18.29
N SER A 237 2.08 -22.14 17.04
CA SER A 237 2.69 -23.24 16.28
C SER A 237 3.57 -22.73 15.16
N LYS A 238 4.81 -23.21 15.04
CA LYS A 238 5.68 -22.88 13.92
C LYS A 238 5.25 -23.64 12.66
N LYS A 239 5.04 -22.91 11.57
CA LYS A 239 4.63 -23.47 10.27
C LYS A 239 5.43 -22.85 9.13
N ASN A 240 5.75 -23.67 8.14
CA ASN A 240 6.23 -23.17 6.86
C ASN A 240 5.02 -22.77 6.01
N ALA A 241 5.06 -21.55 5.49
CA ALA A 241 3.96 -20.99 4.74
C ALA A 241 4.35 -20.73 3.28
N VAL A 242 3.47 -21.11 2.37
CA VAL A 242 3.53 -20.73 0.96
C VAL A 242 2.37 -19.79 0.69
N PHE A 243 2.66 -18.65 0.06
CA PHE A 243 1.67 -17.67 -0.40
C PHE A 243 1.74 -17.58 -1.92
N GLY A 244 0.61 -17.51 -2.56
CA GLY A 244 0.47 -17.28 -4.00
C GLY A 244 -0.43 -16.10 -4.28
N GLU A 245 -0.13 -15.39 -5.36
CA GLU A 245 -0.92 -14.29 -5.90
C GLU A 245 -0.95 -14.42 -7.42
N ILE A 246 -2.10 -14.15 -8.01
CA ILE A 246 -2.25 -13.95 -9.45
C ILE A 246 -3.24 -12.81 -9.68
N GLY A 247 -2.99 -12.00 -10.70
CA GLY A 247 -3.86 -10.88 -11.01
C GLY A 247 -3.68 -10.38 -12.44
N THR A 248 -4.53 -9.46 -12.80
CA THR A 248 -4.52 -8.76 -14.09
C THR A 248 -4.96 -7.32 -13.89
N ASP A 249 -4.44 -6.44 -14.74
CA ASP A 249 -4.92 -5.08 -14.89
C ASP A 249 -5.14 -4.76 -16.37
N ILE A 250 -6.20 -4.03 -16.65
CA ILE A 250 -6.67 -3.71 -17.99
C ILE A 250 -6.97 -2.21 -18.09
N LYS A 251 -6.39 -1.57 -19.09
CA LYS A 251 -6.77 -0.24 -19.55
C LYS A 251 -7.78 -0.39 -20.69
N PHE A 252 -9.07 -0.19 -20.44
CA PHE A 252 -10.08 -0.29 -21.50
C PHE A 252 -9.93 0.84 -22.52
N ASN A 253 -9.74 2.06 -22.03
CA ASN A 253 -9.46 3.27 -22.79
C ASN A 253 -8.70 4.27 -21.91
N ASP A 254 -8.58 5.54 -22.30
CA ASP A 254 -7.83 6.54 -21.55
C ASP A 254 -8.49 6.92 -20.23
N ASP A 255 -9.78 6.67 -20.07
CA ASP A 255 -10.53 7.01 -18.86
C ASP A 255 -10.79 5.82 -17.93
N TRP A 256 -10.86 4.58 -18.44
CA TRP A 256 -11.32 3.44 -17.66
C TRP A 256 -10.25 2.37 -17.46
N TYR A 257 -10.04 2.05 -16.19
CA TYR A 257 -9.09 1.03 -15.73
C TYR A 257 -9.79 0.01 -14.86
N TRP A 258 -9.35 -1.22 -14.96
CA TRP A 258 -9.79 -2.30 -14.09
C TRP A 258 -8.61 -3.13 -13.64
N MET A 259 -8.64 -3.55 -12.38
CA MET A 259 -7.67 -4.47 -11.81
C MET A 259 -8.41 -5.55 -11.00
N ALA A 260 -7.93 -6.79 -11.07
CA ALA A 260 -8.34 -7.86 -10.19
C ALA A 260 -7.15 -8.72 -9.79
N ALA A 261 -7.14 -9.18 -8.54
CA ALA A 261 -6.15 -10.12 -8.05
C ALA A 261 -6.75 -11.05 -7.01
N VAL A 262 -6.23 -12.26 -6.97
CA VAL A 262 -6.53 -13.26 -5.96
C VAL A 262 -5.25 -13.68 -5.26
N SER A 263 -5.36 -13.97 -3.96
CA SER A 263 -4.25 -14.49 -3.15
C SER A 263 -4.69 -15.67 -2.31
N LYS A 264 -3.74 -16.53 -1.97
CA LYS A 264 -4.00 -17.71 -1.14
C LYS A 264 -2.73 -18.17 -0.44
N SER A 265 -2.89 -18.73 0.76
CA SER A 265 -1.81 -19.47 1.43
C SER A 265 -2.19 -20.92 1.72
N ASN A 266 -1.17 -21.73 2.07
CA ASN A 266 -1.37 -23.11 2.56
C ASN A 266 -1.66 -23.17 4.06
N ILE A 267 -1.74 -22.03 4.76
CA ILE A 267 -1.92 -21.98 6.21
C ILE A 267 -3.33 -22.44 6.58
N LYS A 268 -3.41 -23.32 7.57
CA LYS A 268 -4.66 -23.76 8.19
C LYS A 268 -4.60 -23.39 9.67
N ALA A 269 -5.53 -22.54 10.12
CA ALA A 269 -5.71 -22.15 11.51
C ALA A 269 -7.20 -21.94 11.81
N TYR A 270 -7.52 -21.97 13.10
CA TYR A 270 -8.89 -21.81 13.60
C TYR A 270 -8.91 -20.71 14.66
N ASN A 271 -10.01 -19.96 14.77
CA ASN A 271 -10.21 -19.02 15.86
C ASN A 271 -10.59 -19.76 17.16
N ASP A 272 -10.78 -19.01 18.26
CA ASP A 272 -11.10 -19.60 19.57
C ASP A 272 -12.47 -20.28 19.60
N ALA A 273 -13.38 -19.94 18.69
CA ALA A 273 -14.67 -20.59 18.50
C ALA A 273 -14.60 -21.81 17.55
N GLY A 274 -13.41 -22.27 17.17
CA GLY A 274 -13.22 -23.42 16.29
C GLY A 274 -13.53 -23.15 14.80
N GLN A 275 -13.76 -21.90 14.40
CA GLN A 275 -14.04 -21.57 13.02
C GLN A 275 -12.73 -21.41 12.22
N LYS A 276 -12.72 -21.95 11.01
CA LYS A 276 -11.55 -21.84 10.11
C LYS A 276 -11.28 -20.39 9.73
N ILE A 277 -10.08 -19.90 10.02
CA ILE A 277 -9.59 -18.61 9.58
C ILE A 277 -9.33 -18.67 8.06
N LYS A 278 -9.86 -17.70 7.31
CA LYS A 278 -9.74 -17.68 5.86
C LYS A 278 -8.32 -17.34 5.42
N ASN A 279 -7.82 -18.13 4.49
CA ASN A 279 -6.47 -18.06 3.92
C ASN A 279 -6.48 -17.73 2.42
N ASP A 280 -7.57 -17.20 1.92
CA ASP A 280 -7.80 -16.74 0.55
C ASP A 280 -8.22 -15.28 0.54
N GLY A 281 -7.90 -14.58 -0.54
CA GLY A 281 -8.27 -13.18 -0.75
C GLY A 281 -8.62 -12.92 -2.21
N ILE A 282 -9.57 -12.01 -2.41
CA ILE A 282 -9.98 -11.46 -3.70
C ILE A 282 -10.02 -9.94 -3.55
N PHE A 283 -9.48 -9.26 -4.53
CA PHE A 283 -9.58 -7.80 -4.69
C PHE A 283 -9.90 -7.48 -6.14
N THR A 284 -10.80 -6.52 -6.37
CA THR A 284 -11.04 -5.95 -7.70
C THR A 284 -11.38 -4.48 -7.58
N GLU A 285 -10.88 -3.67 -8.49
CA GLU A 285 -11.10 -2.22 -8.54
C GLU A 285 -11.38 -1.77 -9.96
N VAL A 286 -12.41 -0.94 -10.12
CA VAL A 286 -12.65 -0.15 -11.33
C VAL A 286 -12.31 1.30 -11.00
N ARG A 287 -11.61 1.96 -11.91
CA ARG A 287 -11.23 3.37 -11.76
C ARG A 287 -11.59 4.16 -13.00
N TYR A 288 -12.21 5.30 -12.78
CA TYR A 288 -12.49 6.28 -13.83
C TYR A 288 -11.49 7.42 -13.72
N LYS A 289 -10.75 7.66 -14.80
CA LYS A 289 -9.60 8.56 -14.90
C LYS A 289 -8.44 8.20 -13.97
N LEU A 290 -7.39 9.01 -14.05
CA LEU A 290 -6.22 8.91 -13.18
C LEU A 290 -5.81 10.30 -12.77
N ALA A 291 -5.74 10.54 -11.47
CA ALA A 291 -5.20 11.78 -10.93
C ALA A 291 -3.68 11.82 -11.13
N ASP A 292 -3.20 12.86 -11.76
CA ASP A 292 -1.75 13.12 -11.94
C ASP A 292 -1.32 14.29 -11.04
N TRP A 293 -0.31 14.06 -10.21
CA TRP A 293 0.25 15.07 -9.32
C TRP A 293 0.75 16.35 -10.01
N LYS A 294 1.10 16.25 -11.30
CA LYS A 294 1.59 17.36 -12.12
C LYS A 294 0.48 18.12 -12.81
N GLU A 295 -0.68 17.50 -12.95
CA GLU A 295 -1.81 18.04 -13.67
C GLU A 295 -2.85 18.61 -12.70
N ARG A 296 -2.92 19.94 -12.63
CA ARG A 296 -3.95 20.63 -11.85
C ARG A 296 -5.35 20.25 -12.34
N ASN A 297 -6.27 20.08 -11.40
CA ASN A 297 -7.66 19.69 -11.64
C ASN A 297 -7.82 18.26 -12.17
N SER A 298 -6.75 17.46 -12.28
CA SER A 298 -6.89 16.05 -12.56
C SER A 298 -7.52 15.32 -11.38
N TYR A 299 -8.27 14.27 -11.67
CA TYR A 299 -8.96 13.49 -10.64
C TYR A 299 -9.10 12.03 -11.04
N ASP A 300 -9.35 11.19 -10.07
CA ASP A 300 -9.85 9.84 -10.26
C ASP A 300 -11.02 9.52 -9.34
N LEU A 301 -11.88 8.62 -9.80
CA LEU A 301 -12.93 7.98 -8.99
C LEU A 301 -12.68 6.49 -8.99
N PHE A 302 -12.81 5.83 -7.86
CA PHE A 302 -12.61 4.39 -7.78
C PHE A 302 -13.70 3.70 -6.97
N LEU A 303 -14.01 2.49 -7.39
CA LEU A 303 -14.88 1.55 -6.70
C LEU A 303 -14.15 0.22 -6.62
N ASN A 304 -13.95 -0.30 -5.41
CA ASN A 304 -13.38 -1.62 -5.25
C ASN A 304 -14.24 -2.53 -4.35
N TYR A 305 -14.16 -3.81 -4.64
CA TYR A 305 -14.62 -4.87 -3.78
C TYR A 305 -13.41 -5.67 -3.29
N ARG A 306 -13.45 -6.00 -2.01
CA ARG A 306 -12.45 -6.87 -1.40
C ARG A 306 -13.09 -7.92 -0.50
N ARG A 307 -12.52 -9.11 -0.51
CA ARG A 307 -12.73 -10.15 0.48
C ARG A 307 -11.37 -10.75 0.79
N VAL A 308 -10.72 -10.26 1.83
CA VAL A 308 -9.34 -10.59 2.17
C VAL A 308 -9.30 -11.28 3.52
N GLY A 309 -9.05 -12.58 3.50
CA GLY A 309 -8.85 -13.38 4.71
C GLY A 309 -7.52 -13.03 5.39
N SER A 310 -7.46 -13.16 6.70
CA SER A 310 -6.28 -12.80 7.50
C SER A 310 -5.02 -13.56 7.15
N LEU A 311 -5.17 -14.76 6.58
CA LEU A 311 -4.06 -15.65 6.23
C LEU A 311 -3.77 -15.67 4.72
N SER A 312 -4.39 -14.79 3.91
CA SER A 312 -4.25 -14.79 2.45
C SER A 312 -2.92 -14.22 1.96
N GLY A 313 -2.25 -13.39 2.75
CA GLY A 313 -0.97 -12.75 2.47
C GLY A 313 -0.24 -12.36 3.74
N VAL A 314 0.95 -11.84 3.59
CA VAL A 314 1.77 -11.31 4.70
C VAL A 314 1.33 -9.89 5.04
N SER A 315 1.12 -9.08 4.02
CA SER A 315 0.61 -7.71 4.10
C SER A 315 -0.06 -7.37 2.78
N SER A 316 -1.08 -6.53 2.79
CA SER A 316 -1.79 -6.10 1.58
C SER A 316 -1.69 -4.59 1.43
N VAL A 317 -1.63 -4.11 0.19
CA VAL A 317 -1.37 -2.70 -0.15
C VAL A 317 -2.46 -1.75 0.32
N GLU A 318 -3.72 -2.19 0.35
CA GLU A 318 -4.78 -1.33 0.84
C GLU A 318 -4.86 -1.37 2.37
N ASP A 319 -5.01 -0.20 2.94
CA ASP A 319 -5.37 -0.07 4.34
C ASP A 319 -6.72 -0.78 4.61
N TYR A 320 -6.89 -1.31 5.80
CA TYR A 320 -8.08 -2.04 6.24
C TYR A 320 -8.45 -3.23 5.34
N SER A 321 -7.47 -3.90 4.77
CA SER A 321 -7.70 -5.06 3.88
C SER A 321 -7.44 -6.40 4.54
N LYS A 322 -7.23 -6.45 5.85
CA LYS A 322 -7.00 -7.69 6.58
C LYS A 322 -8.26 -8.12 7.31
N ASN A 323 -8.73 -9.33 7.05
CA ASN A 323 -9.99 -9.86 7.59
C ASN A 323 -11.22 -9.02 7.25
N VAL A 324 -11.26 -8.45 6.05
CA VAL A 324 -12.36 -7.59 5.61
C VAL A 324 -12.94 -8.09 4.30
N GLN A 325 -14.26 -8.09 4.24
CA GLN A 325 -15.03 -8.24 3.02
C GLN A 325 -15.95 -7.03 2.90
N GLY A 326 -15.92 -6.32 1.78
CA GLY A 326 -16.72 -5.12 1.62
C GLY A 326 -16.47 -4.37 0.34
N VAL A 327 -17.13 -3.23 0.20
CA VAL A 327 -17.03 -2.31 -0.94
C VAL A 327 -16.45 -1.00 -0.45
N GLN A 328 -15.54 -0.44 -1.22
CA GLN A 328 -14.99 0.89 -0.98
C GLN A 328 -15.20 1.76 -2.22
N ILE A 329 -15.73 2.94 -2.01
CA ILE A 329 -15.81 4.01 -3.01
C ILE A 329 -14.93 5.17 -2.57
N GLY A 330 -14.24 5.81 -3.50
CA GLY A 330 -13.42 6.97 -3.18
C GLY A 330 -13.06 7.79 -4.41
N ALA A 331 -12.39 8.89 -4.12
CA ALA A 331 -11.93 9.85 -5.11
C ALA A 331 -10.55 10.41 -4.73
N THR A 332 -9.79 10.78 -5.75
CA THR A 332 -8.58 11.58 -5.65
C THR A 332 -8.75 12.83 -6.49
N TYR A 333 -8.25 13.97 -6.03
CA TYR A 333 -8.27 15.23 -6.74
C TYR A 333 -6.97 16.01 -6.55
N ILE A 334 -6.45 16.61 -7.60
CA ILE A 334 -5.23 17.42 -7.62
C ILE A 334 -5.62 18.91 -7.74
N PRO A 335 -5.83 19.62 -6.63
CA PRO A 335 -6.24 21.03 -6.67
C PRO A 335 -5.15 21.95 -7.23
N TRP A 336 -3.90 21.64 -6.96
CA TRP A 336 -2.70 22.32 -7.46
C TRP A 336 -1.61 21.30 -7.72
N LYS A 337 -0.66 21.64 -8.59
CA LYS A 337 0.53 20.81 -8.81
C LYS A 337 1.14 20.39 -7.46
N ASN A 338 1.47 19.11 -7.31
CA ASN A 338 2.06 18.50 -6.13
C ASN A 338 1.13 18.41 -4.89
N TRP A 339 -0.11 18.86 -4.96
CA TRP A 339 -1.10 18.70 -3.90
C TRP A 339 -2.13 17.63 -4.27
N LYS A 340 -2.44 16.74 -3.35
CA LYS A 340 -3.42 15.67 -3.55
C LYS A 340 -4.39 15.61 -2.38
N LEU A 341 -5.66 15.67 -2.72
CA LEU A 341 -6.76 15.33 -1.83
C LEU A 341 -7.25 13.93 -2.16
N LYS A 342 -7.42 13.08 -1.16
CA LYS A 342 -7.98 11.74 -1.31
C LYS A 342 -9.00 11.50 -0.22
N GLY A 343 -10.13 10.92 -0.61
CA GLY A 343 -11.13 10.47 0.35
C GLY A 343 -11.75 9.14 -0.06
N PHE A 344 -12.20 8.36 0.93
CA PHE A 344 -12.96 7.15 0.66
C PHE A 344 -13.91 6.78 1.80
N TYR A 345 -14.89 5.97 1.45
CA TYR A 345 -15.75 5.24 2.38
C TYR A 345 -15.66 3.73 2.08
N LEU A 346 -15.32 2.96 3.10
CA LEU A 346 -15.34 1.50 3.10
C LEU A 346 -16.51 1.03 3.96
N ALA A 347 -17.40 0.23 3.39
CA ALA A 347 -18.46 -0.48 4.08
C ALA A 347 -18.23 -1.99 3.96
N GLY A 348 -18.10 -2.67 5.08
CA GLY A 348 -17.79 -4.09 5.07
C GLY A 348 -18.05 -4.81 6.38
N LYS A 349 -17.66 -6.07 6.41
CA LYS A 349 -17.71 -6.97 7.57
C LYS A 349 -16.43 -7.80 7.66
N GLN A 350 -16.18 -8.34 8.81
CA GLN A 350 -15.14 -9.36 8.99
C GLN A 350 -15.39 -10.58 8.09
N VAL A 351 -14.32 -11.14 7.54
CA VAL A 351 -14.37 -12.41 6.79
C VAL A 351 -14.53 -13.59 7.74
N THR A 352 -13.75 -13.58 8.83
CA THR A 352 -13.83 -14.53 9.94
C THR A 352 -14.05 -13.77 11.24
N PRO A 353 -14.99 -14.15 12.10
CA PRO A 353 -15.17 -13.50 13.40
C PRO A 353 -13.89 -13.52 14.23
N THR A 354 -13.53 -12.40 14.86
CA THR A 354 -12.39 -12.32 15.77
C THR A 354 -12.73 -12.75 17.17
N VAL A 355 -13.95 -12.45 17.62
CA VAL A 355 -14.48 -12.81 18.93
C VAL A 355 -15.84 -13.47 18.72
N GLY A 356 -16.08 -14.57 19.41
CA GLY A 356 -17.32 -15.32 19.30
C GLY A 356 -17.56 -15.91 17.90
N THR A 357 -18.80 -15.96 17.48
CA THR A 357 -19.25 -16.58 16.22
C THR A 357 -19.75 -15.58 15.18
N GLU A 358 -19.98 -14.32 15.58
CA GLU A 358 -20.58 -13.29 14.74
C GLU A 358 -19.52 -12.39 14.08
N LYS A 359 -19.76 -12.06 12.81
CA LYS A 359 -18.93 -11.14 12.04
C LYS A 359 -19.29 -9.71 12.40
N GLN A 360 -18.28 -8.94 12.79
CA GLN A 360 -18.43 -7.53 13.12
C GLN A 360 -18.33 -6.66 11.87
N ASP A 361 -19.00 -5.50 11.91
CA ASP A 361 -18.94 -4.51 10.85
C ASP A 361 -17.56 -3.83 10.82
N VAL A 362 -17.15 -3.44 9.62
CA VAL A 362 -15.91 -2.69 9.35
C VAL A 362 -16.25 -1.50 8.47
N ASN A 363 -16.49 -0.36 9.08
CA ASN A 363 -16.80 0.87 8.36
C ASN A 363 -15.70 1.90 8.58
N VAL A 364 -15.21 2.50 7.50
CA VAL A 364 -14.14 3.50 7.56
C VAL A 364 -14.45 4.66 6.62
N ILE A 365 -14.33 5.87 7.14
CA ILE A 365 -14.28 7.09 6.35
C ILE A 365 -12.89 7.67 6.49
N ARG A 366 -12.25 8.01 5.38
CA ARG A 366 -10.95 8.67 5.32
C ARG A 366 -11.01 9.97 4.54
N GLY A 367 -10.35 10.99 5.11
CA GLY A 367 -9.92 12.19 4.40
C GLY A 367 -8.40 12.33 4.50
N GLN A 368 -7.73 12.69 3.39
CA GLN A 368 -6.28 12.78 3.34
C GLN A 368 -5.86 13.93 2.43
N LEU A 369 -4.91 14.74 2.91
CA LEU A 369 -4.22 15.77 2.15
C LEU A 369 -2.74 15.41 2.06
N GLU A 370 -2.16 15.47 0.87
CA GLU A 370 -0.74 15.21 0.64
C GLU A 370 -0.12 16.35 -0.17
N TYR A 371 1.15 16.63 0.12
CA TYR A 371 2.01 17.53 -0.66
C TYR A 371 3.32 16.83 -1.00
N ASN A 372 3.66 16.81 -2.29
CA ASN A 372 4.93 16.29 -2.81
C ASN A 372 5.92 17.42 -3.07
N PHE A 373 7.20 17.21 -2.76
CA PHE A 373 8.30 18.14 -3.06
C PHE A 373 9.54 17.41 -3.57
#